data_0db6074f272919608f45034715a9082d
#
_entry.id   0db6074f272919608f45034715a9082d
#
_cell.length_a   1.000
_cell.length_b   1.000
_cell.length_c   1.000
_cell.angle_alpha   90.00
_cell.angle_beta   90.00
_cell.angle_gamma   90.00
#
_symmetry.space_group_name_H-M   'P 1'
#
loop_
_entity.id
_entity.type
_entity.pdbx_description
1 polymer ?
#
loop_
_entity_poly.entity_id
_entity_poly.type
_entity_poly.pdbx_seq_one_letter_code
_entity_poly.pdbx_strand_id
1 'polypeptide(L)'
;PEATPAGGPAEEAAAARPTGQGPGAAPGGQAAEAQPRPYNRVITAAAKTRAGRFKTHMLGTRLYFEIPTARLGEELLLVIRGAKVPVNAGYGGQQVGPTRVVRWDRMGNRVILKEVSFETVADSMNPIYQAVKNSNNDIVLGAFNVEAWGPDSAAVIEVSRLYTAPPPELGPGARVRGQPDANRSFVERVLSFPTNVEVEATLTYPPPPQTGPAPAGNPFAPTATGTASILMHW
;
A
#
# COMPACT_ATOMS: atom_id res chain seq x y z
N PRO A 1 -45.60 55.86 -39.47
CA PRO A 1 -44.64 56.77 -39.96
C PRO A 1 -43.31 56.55 -39.21
N GLU A 2 -42.35 56.16 -39.98
CA GLU A 2 -41.17 56.98 -40.28
C GLU A 2 -40.34 57.35 -39.08
N ALA A 3 -39.04 57.18 -38.95
CA ALA A 3 -38.00 57.07 -39.95
C ALA A 3 -36.71 56.55 -39.29
N THR A 4 -35.91 55.85 -40.00
CA THR A 4 -34.45 55.74 -39.88
C THR A 4 -33.84 57.14 -40.26
N PRO A 5 -32.56 57.51 -39.98
CA PRO A 5 -31.36 56.67 -40.18
C PRO A 5 -30.10 57.03 -39.36
N ALA A 6 -29.11 56.18 -39.55
CA ALA A 6 -27.68 56.42 -39.83
C ALA A 6 -26.72 56.95 -38.76
N GLY A 7 -25.59 56.24 -38.74
CA GLY A 7 -24.31 56.77 -38.29
C GLY A 7 -23.36 55.64 -37.72
N GLY A 8 -22.63 54.93 -38.56
CA GLY A 8 -21.30 54.43 -38.17
C GLY A 8 -20.29 55.59 -38.40
N PRO A 9 -19.00 55.46 -38.23
CA PRO A 9 -18.13 54.25 -38.17
C PRO A 9 -17.04 54.33 -37.07
N ALA A 10 -16.30 53.29 -36.86
CA ALA A 10 -14.83 53.25 -36.78
C ALA A 10 -14.39 51.95 -36.09
N GLU A 11 -13.98 51.16 -36.82
CA GLU A 11 -12.80 50.34 -36.96
C GLU A 11 -11.69 50.73 -35.99
N GLU A 12 -11.36 49.81 -35.06
CA GLU A 12 -10.01 49.73 -34.54
C GLU A 12 -9.65 48.25 -34.28
N ALA A 13 -8.76 47.80 -35.14
CA ALA A 13 -8.17 46.48 -35.11
C ALA A 13 -7.27 46.34 -33.89
N ALA A 14 -7.63 45.45 -32.94
CA ALA A 14 -6.73 44.99 -31.91
C ALA A 14 -6.23 43.60 -32.26
N ALA A 15 -4.94 43.52 -32.53
CA ALA A 15 -4.19 42.39 -32.94
C ALA A 15 -4.39 41.17 -32.06
N ALA A 16 -4.70 40.04 -32.69
CA ALA A 16 -4.67 38.71 -32.11
C ALA A 16 -3.26 38.37 -31.65
N ARG A 17 -3.06 38.18 -30.36
CA ARG A 17 -1.87 37.55 -29.80
C ARG A 17 -1.96 36.04 -30.05
N PRO A 18 -0.92 35.37 -30.54
CA PRO A 18 -0.92 33.92 -30.64
C PRO A 18 -0.85 33.32 -29.23
N THR A 19 -1.87 32.57 -28.85
CA THR A 19 -1.85 31.72 -27.66
C THR A 19 -0.77 30.64 -27.89
N GLY A 20 0.32 30.75 -27.14
CA GLY A 20 1.36 29.74 -27.12
C GLY A 20 0.76 28.39 -26.73
N GLN A 21 0.81 27.45 -27.65
CA GLN A 21 0.64 26.04 -27.34
C GLN A 21 1.72 25.63 -26.34
N GLY A 22 1.31 25.36 -25.10
CA GLY A 22 2.14 24.66 -24.14
C GLY A 22 2.55 23.30 -24.72
N PRO A 23 3.75 22.78 -24.37
CA PRO A 23 4.19 21.49 -24.87
C PRO A 23 3.16 20.42 -24.49
N GLY A 24 2.57 19.79 -25.50
CA GLY A 24 1.61 18.71 -25.35
C GLY A 24 2.18 17.65 -24.43
N ALA A 25 1.42 17.28 -23.40
CA ALA A 25 1.70 16.12 -22.60
C ALA A 25 1.80 14.93 -23.55
N ALA A 26 2.97 14.33 -23.63
CA ALA A 26 3.18 13.08 -24.36
C ALA A 26 2.19 12.03 -23.81
N PRO A 27 1.56 11.22 -24.66
CA PRO A 27 0.72 10.12 -24.20
C PRO A 27 1.55 9.22 -23.28
N GLY A 28 1.02 8.93 -22.09
CA GLY A 28 1.70 8.24 -21.01
C GLY A 28 2.46 7.00 -21.48
N GLY A 29 3.75 7.15 -21.64
CA GLY A 29 4.65 6.01 -21.77
C GLY A 29 4.52 5.22 -20.47
N GLN A 30 4.27 3.91 -20.60
CA GLN A 30 4.40 2.98 -19.50
C GLN A 30 5.76 3.27 -18.86
N ALA A 31 5.75 3.64 -17.58
CA ALA A 31 6.99 3.87 -16.84
C ALA A 31 7.87 2.62 -17.03
N ALA A 32 9.02 2.79 -17.69
CA ALA A 32 9.93 1.68 -17.94
C ALA A 32 10.17 0.97 -16.60
N GLU A 33 10.00 -0.36 -16.58
CA GLU A 33 10.27 -1.15 -15.38
C GLU A 33 11.66 -0.78 -14.85
N ALA A 34 11.72 -0.34 -13.60
CA ALA A 34 12.98 0.02 -12.99
C ALA A 34 13.91 -1.20 -13.04
N GLN A 35 15.10 -1.02 -13.65
CA GLN A 35 16.08 -2.08 -13.74
C GLN A 35 16.69 -2.35 -12.36
N PRO A 36 16.76 -3.61 -11.91
CA PRO A 36 17.39 -3.97 -10.65
C PRO A 36 18.85 -3.52 -10.61
N ARG A 37 19.25 -2.98 -9.48
CA ARG A 37 20.62 -2.50 -9.23
C ARG A 37 21.52 -3.63 -8.73
N PRO A 38 22.84 -3.49 -8.76
CA PRO A 38 23.75 -4.43 -8.10
C PRO A 38 23.38 -4.61 -6.61
N TYR A 39 23.39 -5.84 -6.12
CA TYR A 39 22.96 -6.20 -4.77
C TYR A 39 23.62 -5.37 -3.67
N ASN A 40 24.95 -5.21 -3.75
CA ASN A 40 25.75 -4.42 -2.79
C ASN A 40 25.44 -2.91 -2.78
N ARG A 41 24.75 -2.41 -3.81
CA ARG A 41 24.26 -1.04 -3.88
C ARG A 41 22.92 -0.84 -3.18
N VAL A 42 22.17 -1.93 -3.01
CA VAL A 42 20.87 -1.91 -2.33
C VAL A 42 21.03 -2.38 -0.89
N ILE A 43 21.61 -3.55 -0.69
CA ILE A 43 21.90 -4.10 0.64
C ILE A 43 23.38 -3.84 0.95
N THR A 44 23.61 -2.72 1.61
CA THR A 44 24.98 -2.31 2.01
C THR A 44 25.39 -2.97 3.32
N ALA A 45 26.68 -2.87 3.67
CA ALA A 45 27.20 -3.39 4.94
C ALA A 45 26.55 -2.78 6.20
N ALA A 46 25.87 -1.63 6.06
CA ALA A 46 25.13 -1.01 7.16
C ALA A 46 23.76 -1.68 7.42
N ALA A 47 23.32 -2.60 6.56
CA ALA A 47 22.05 -3.28 6.73
C ALA A 47 22.08 -4.27 7.88
N LYS A 48 21.10 -4.18 8.77
CA LYS A 48 20.86 -5.18 9.81
C LYS A 48 20.07 -6.33 9.21
N THR A 49 20.76 -7.42 8.92
CA THR A 49 20.17 -8.61 8.25
C THR A 49 19.76 -9.66 9.27
N ARG A 50 18.59 -10.28 9.05
CA ARG A 50 18.11 -11.46 9.76
C ARG A 50 17.78 -12.55 8.77
N ALA A 51 18.31 -13.74 9.00
CA ALA A 51 17.98 -14.93 8.23
C ALA A 51 16.71 -15.59 8.78
N GLY A 52 15.97 -16.25 7.92
CA GLY A 52 14.75 -16.99 8.26
C GLY A 52 14.03 -17.43 7.00
N ARG A 53 12.69 -17.48 7.05
CA ARG A 53 11.87 -17.84 5.88
C ARG A 53 12.16 -16.94 4.67
N PHE A 54 12.24 -15.65 4.90
CA PHE A 54 12.87 -14.67 4.01
C PHE A 54 14.04 -14.04 4.76
N LYS A 55 15.07 -13.61 4.05
CA LYS A 55 16.00 -12.70 4.69
C LYS A 55 15.36 -11.32 4.76
N THR A 56 15.50 -10.67 5.90
CA THR A 56 15.01 -9.31 6.10
C THR A 56 16.19 -8.39 6.37
N HIS A 57 16.15 -7.20 5.79
CA HIS A 57 17.22 -6.22 5.91
C HIS A 57 16.64 -4.88 6.34
N MET A 58 17.08 -4.37 7.48
CA MET A 58 16.80 -3.00 7.91
C MET A 58 17.99 -2.10 7.58
N LEU A 59 17.76 -1.13 6.71
CA LEU A 59 18.74 -0.11 6.32
C LEU A 59 18.20 1.28 6.69
N GLY A 60 18.62 1.81 7.83
CA GLY A 60 18.00 2.99 8.42
C GLY A 60 16.52 2.68 8.74
N THR A 61 15.60 3.42 8.15
CA THR A 61 14.15 3.24 8.29
C THR A 61 13.53 2.35 7.21
N ARG A 62 14.33 1.85 6.27
CA ARG A 62 13.85 1.06 5.13
C ARG A 62 13.95 -0.42 5.44
N LEU A 63 12.85 -1.12 5.20
CA LEU A 63 12.74 -2.57 5.34
C LEU A 63 12.74 -3.20 3.95
N TYR A 64 13.63 -4.17 3.77
CA TYR A 64 13.69 -5.00 2.56
C TYR A 64 13.43 -6.45 2.91
N PHE A 65 12.71 -7.13 2.02
CA PHE A 65 12.61 -8.58 2.00
C PHE A 65 13.45 -9.12 0.85
N GLU A 66 14.27 -10.11 1.13
CA GLU A 66 14.96 -10.93 0.14
C GLU A 66 14.21 -12.28 0.08
N ILE A 67 13.36 -12.42 -0.93
CA ILE A 67 12.47 -13.56 -1.09
C ILE A 67 13.13 -14.58 -2.02
N PRO A 68 13.49 -15.77 -1.52
CA PRO A 68 14.04 -16.84 -2.36
C PRO A 68 13.04 -17.23 -3.45
N THR A 69 13.52 -17.53 -4.65
CA THR A 69 12.66 -17.94 -5.76
C THR A 69 11.79 -19.15 -5.40
N ALA A 70 12.30 -20.08 -4.60
CA ALA A 70 11.55 -21.26 -4.13
C ALA A 70 10.39 -20.91 -3.16
N ARG A 71 10.35 -19.68 -2.63
CA ARG A 71 9.28 -19.20 -1.73
C ARG A 71 8.22 -18.38 -2.44
N LEU A 72 8.44 -18.06 -3.71
CA LEU A 72 7.43 -17.42 -4.52
C LEU A 72 6.33 -18.44 -4.88
N GLY A 73 5.08 -17.99 -4.86
CA GLY A 73 3.92 -18.87 -5.08
C GLY A 73 3.46 -19.66 -3.86
N GLU A 74 4.22 -19.65 -2.74
CA GLU A 74 3.78 -20.29 -1.50
C GLU A 74 2.70 -19.47 -0.79
N GLU A 75 1.68 -20.17 -0.29
CA GLU A 75 0.61 -19.59 0.53
C GLU A 75 1.06 -19.45 1.97
N LEU A 76 0.78 -18.28 2.55
CA LEU A 76 1.15 -17.89 3.90
C LEU A 76 -0.07 -17.39 4.64
N LEU A 77 -0.18 -17.70 5.91
CA LEU A 77 -1.17 -17.06 6.78
C LEU A 77 -0.66 -15.70 7.24
N LEU A 78 -1.47 -14.68 7.01
CA LEU A 78 -1.25 -13.34 7.52
C LEU A 78 -2.21 -13.06 8.67
N VAL A 79 -1.64 -12.85 9.85
CA VAL A 79 -2.38 -12.49 11.07
C VAL A 79 -1.95 -11.10 11.51
N ILE A 80 -2.91 -10.20 11.66
CA ILE A 80 -2.67 -8.82 12.03
C ILE A 80 -3.18 -8.57 13.45
N ARG A 81 -2.37 -7.97 14.30
CA ARG A 81 -2.72 -7.63 15.68
C ARG A 81 -2.41 -6.18 15.99
N GLY A 82 -3.25 -5.56 16.82
CA GLY A 82 -2.90 -4.30 17.47
C GLY A 82 -2.08 -4.61 18.73
N ALA A 83 -0.74 -4.57 18.64
CA ALA A 83 0.12 -4.90 19.78
C ALA A 83 -0.02 -3.88 20.92
N LYS A 84 -0.07 -2.57 20.55
CA LYS A 84 -0.41 -1.47 21.49
C LYS A 84 -1.43 -0.57 20.82
N VAL A 85 -2.47 -0.25 21.54
CA VAL A 85 -3.57 0.60 21.04
C VAL A 85 -3.83 1.74 22.03
N PRO A 86 -4.30 2.91 21.54
CA PRO A 86 -4.71 3.99 22.44
C PRO A 86 -5.85 3.58 23.37
N VAL A 87 -5.99 4.28 24.45
CA VAL A 87 -7.15 4.14 25.34
C VAL A 87 -8.43 4.35 24.52
N ASN A 88 -9.43 3.48 24.71
CA ASN A 88 -10.70 3.45 23.97
C ASN A 88 -10.64 2.98 22.50
N ALA A 89 -9.48 2.53 22.00
CA ALA A 89 -9.36 1.94 20.65
C ALA A 89 -9.31 0.39 20.67
N GLY A 90 -9.65 -0.23 21.79
CA GLY A 90 -9.61 -1.67 22.01
C GLY A 90 -8.52 -2.08 23.00
N TYR A 91 -8.15 -3.34 22.97
CA TYR A 91 -7.11 -3.90 23.85
C TYR A 91 -5.88 -4.33 23.04
N GLY A 92 -4.70 -4.17 23.64
CA GLY A 92 -3.46 -4.69 23.07
C GLY A 92 -3.50 -6.21 22.90
N GLY A 93 -2.87 -6.70 21.84
CA GLY A 93 -2.84 -8.12 21.47
C GLY A 93 -4.06 -8.62 20.69
N GLN A 94 -5.12 -7.83 20.56
CA GLN A 94 -6.30 -8.23 19.79
C GLN A 94 -5.98 -8.34 18.28
N GLN A 95 -6.53 -9.37 17.66
CA GLN A 95 -6.51 -9.51 16.21
C GLN A 95 -7.33 -8.39 15.56
N VAL A 96 -6.82 -7.90 14.44
CA VAL A 96 -7.42 -6.87 13.59
C VAL A 96 -7.81 -7.49 12.27
N GLY A 97 -9.09 -7.54 12.01
CA GLY A 97 -9.61 -8.18 10.80
C GLY A 97 -9.49 -9.71 10.79
N PRO A 98 -9.85 -10.35 9.69
CA PRO A 98 -9.74 -11.79 9.51
C PRO A 98 -8.28 -12.22 9.31
N THR A 99 -7.99 -13.47 9.60
CA THR A 99 -6.77 -14.12 9.09
C THR A 99 -6.88 -14.23 7.58
N ARG A 100 -5.84 -13.86 6.86
CA ARG A 100 -5.81 -13.88 5.40
C ARG A 100 -4.82 -14.92 4.91
N VAL A 101 -5.09 -15.49 3.76
CA VAL A 101 -4.10 -16.27 3.02
C VAL A 101 -3.48 -15.36 1.98
N VAL A 102 -2.17 -15.22 2.01
CA VAL A 102 -1.44 -14.34 1.09
C VAL A 102 -0.35 -15.11 0.36
N ARG A 103 0.00 -14.61 -0.82
CA ARG A 103 1.01 -15.20 -1.67
C ARG A 103 1.84 -14.12 -2.34
N TRP A 104 3.14 -14.36 -2.42
CA TRP A 104 4.07 -13.53 -3.16
C TRP A 104 4.29 -14.12 -4.55
N ASP A 105 3.83 -13.41 -5.59
CA ASP A 105 3.98 -13.84 -6.98
C ASP A 105 4.97 -12.93 -7.71
N ARG A 106 5.80 -13.51 -8.58
CA ARG A 106 6.70 -12.74 -9.43
C ARG A 106 6.07 -12.46 -10.78
N MET A 107 6.22 -11.23 -11.25
CA MET A 107 5.84 -10.81 -12.58
C MET A 107 6.94 -9.90 -13.16
N GLY A 108 7.80 -10.48 -14.01
CA GLY A 108 8.98 -9.75 -14.56
C GLY A 108 9.94 -9.30 -13.44
N ASN A 109 10.20 -7.99 -13.40
CA ASN A 109 11.00 -7.33 -12.36
C ASN A 109 10.15 -6.80 -11.20
N ARG A 110 8.98 -7.38 -10.97
CA ARG A 110 8.08 -7.02 -9.87
C ARG A 110 7.70 -8.25 -9.05
N VAL A 111 7.45 -8.02 -7.78
CA VAL A 111 6.86 -9.01 -6.88
C VAL A 111 5.51 -8.45 -6.40
N ILE A 112 4.48 -9.25 -6.50
CA ILE A 112 3.10 -8.88 -6.19
C ILE A 112 2.68 -9.66 -4.94
N LEU A 113 2.20 -8.95 -3.92
CA LEU A 113 1.52 -9.56 -2.78
C LEU A 113 0.04 -9.66 -3.09
N LYS A 114 -0.49 -10.87 -3.07
CA LYS A 114 -1.90 -11.14 -3.31
C LYS A 114 -2.55 -11.78 -2.09
N GLU A 115 -3.81 -11.46 -1.87
CA GLU A 115 -4.70 -12.22 -1.00
C GLU A 115 -5.41 -13.28 -1.85
N VAL A 116 -5.28 -14.54 -1.43
CA VAL A 116 -5.89 -15.68 -2.12
C VAL A 116 -7.28 -15.88 -1.53
N SER A 117 -8.30 -15.90 -2.39
CA SER A 117 -9.68 -16.14 -1.99
C SER A 117 -10.03 -17.62 -2.07
N PHE A 118 -10.60 -18.13 -0.99
CA PHE A 118 -11.18 -19.48 -0.90
C PHE A 118 -12.69 -19.46 -0.69
N GLU A 119 -13.36 -18.32 -0.93
CA GLU A 119 -14.81 -18.19 -0.73
C GLU A 119 -15.60 -19.12 -1.62
N THR A 120 -15.11 -19.36 -2.83
CA THR A 120 -15.73 -20.26 -3.78
C THR A 120 -14.67 -21.19 -4.36
N VAL A 121 -14.83 -22.47 -4.13
CA VAL A 121 -13.95 -23.51 -4.65
C VAL A 121 -14.76 -24.56 -5.41
N ALA A 122 -14.17 -25.14 -6.42
CA ALA A 122 -14.74 -26.25 -7.16
C ALA A 122 -13.67 -27.30 -7.40
N ASP A 123 -14.08 -28.55 -7.46
CA ASP A 123 -13.21 -29.64 -7.90
C ASP A 123 -12.78 -29.41 -9.35
N SER A 124 -11.50 -29.57 -9.63
CA SER A 124 -10.90 -29.40 -10.96
C SER A 124 -11.51 -30.31 -12.02
N MET A 125 -12.10 -31.44 -11.61
CA MET A 125 -12.81 -32.38 -12.48
C MET A 125 -14.26 -31.96 -12.76
N ASN A 126 -14.78 -30.95 -12.05
CA ASN A 126 -16.15 -30.48 -12.23
C ASN A 126 -16.24 -29.49 -13.39
N PRO A 127 -17.25 -29.61 -14.30
CA PRO A 127 -17.43 -28.68 -15.41
C PRO A 127 -17.56 -27.21 -14.97
N ILE A 128 -18.04 -26.93 -13.76
CA ILE A 128 -18.15 -25.58 -13.20
C ILE A 128 -16.80 -24.97 -12.80
N TYR A 129 -15.72 -25.77 -12.70
CA TYR A 129 -14.42 -25.31 -12.23
C TYR A 129 -13.91 -24.06 -12.93
N GLN A 130 -14.02 -24.03 -14.27
CA GLN A 130 -13.55 -22.89 -15.05
C GLN A 130 -14.37 -21.62 -14.76
N ALA A 131 -15.67 -21.74 -14.54
CA ALA A 131 -16.53 -20.61 -14.19
C ALA A 131 -16.16 -20.06 -12.80
N VAL A 132 -15.95 -20.93 -11.82
CA VAL A 132 -15.51 -20.58 -10.47
C VAL A 132 -14.16 -19.89 -10.52
N LYS A 133 -13.20 -20.45 -11.25
CA LYS A 133 -11.86 -19.86 -11.41
C LYS A 133 -11.91 -18.47 -12.04
N ASN A 134 -12.77 -18.24 -13.01
CA ASN A 134 -12.92 -16.96 -13.70
C ASN A 134 -13.61 -15.89 -12.84
N SER A 135 -14.43 -16.31 -11.87
CA SER A 135 -15.15 -15.39 -10.97
C SER A 135 -14.43 -15.15 -9.64
N ASN A 136 -13.34 -15.88 -9.37
CA ASN A 136 -12.58 -15.78 -8.12
C ASN A 136 -11.18 -15.21 -8.41
N ASN A 137 -11.07 -13.88 -8.37
CA ASN A 137 -9.81 -13.20 -8.64
C ASN A 137 -9.11 -12.81 -7.33
N ASP A 138 -7.81 -13.12 -7.23
CA ASP A 138 -6.99 -12.75 -6.09
C ASP A 138 -6.91 -11.22 -5.95
N ILE A 139 -7.01 -10.72 -4.72
CA ILE A 139 -6.89 -9.29 -4.43
C ILE A 139 -5.41 -8.92 -4.40
N VAL A 140 -5.02 -7.89 -5.15
CA VAL A 140 -3.66 -7.34 -5.10
C VAL A 140 -3.54 -6.40 -3.91
N LEU A 141 -2.79 -6.81 -2.88
CA LEU A 141 -2.51 -6.01 -1.68
C LEU A 141 -1.31 -5.06 -1.86
N GLY A 142 -0.39 -5.39 -2.76
CA GLY A 142 0.76 -4.56 -3.05
C GLY A 142 1.57 -5.07 -4.23
N ALA A 143 2.30 -4.15 -4.85
CA ALA A 143 3.20 -4.44 -5.96
C ALA A 143 4.52 -3.72 -5.75
N PHE A 144 5.63 -4.46 -5.82
CA PHE A 144 6.95 -4.00 -5.43
C PHE A 144 7.92 -4.24 -6.58
N ASN A 145 8.74 -3.24 -6.90
CA ASN A 145 9.83 -3.42 -7.86
C ASN A 145 10.94 -4.25 -7.22
N VAL A 146 11.55 -5.13 -7.99
CA VAL A 146 12.77 -5.81 -7.58
C VAL A 146 13.90 -4.78 -7.63
N GLU A 147 14.41 -4.41 -6.47
CA GLU A 147 15.49 -3.43 -6.32
C GLU A 147 16.86 -4.02 -6.67
N ALA A 148 17.04 -5.29 -6.38
CA ALA A 148 18.24 -6.08 -6.71
C ALA A 148 17.91 -7.57 -6.75
N TRP A 149 18.79 -8.33 -7.38
CA TRP A 149 18.78 -9.78 -7.28
C TRP A 149 19.84 -10.23 -6.28
N GLY A 150 19.41 -10.97 -5.27
CA GLY A 150 20.28 -11.62 -4.29
C GLY A 150 20.83 -12.93 -4.80
N PRO A 151 21.57 -13.70 -3.94
CA PRO A 151 21.99 -15.04 -4.24
C PRO A 151 20.79 -15.92 -4.68
N ASP A 152 21.05 -16.87 -5.57
CA ASP A 152 20.05 -17.83 -6.10
C ASP A 152 18.81 -17.13 -6.73
N SER A 153 19.04 -15.97 -7.32
CA SER A 153 17.98 -15.13 -7.93
C SER A 153 16.87 -14.73 -6.95
N ALA A 154 17.20 -14.61 -5.66
CA ALA A 154 16.28 -14.11 -4.67
C ALA A 154 15.88 -12.65 -4.97
N ALA A 155 14.59 -12.36 -4.95
CA ALA A 155 14.09 -11.02 -5.22
C ALA A 155 14.22 -10.12 -3.98
N VAL A 156 14.99 -9.04 -4.09
CA VAL A 156 15.10 -8.01 -3.05
C VAL A 156 14.11 -6.89 -3.35
N ILE A 157 13.12 -6.72 -2.48
CA ILE A 157 12.05 -5.71 -2.61
C ILE A 157 12.00 -4.82 -1.39
N GLU A 158 11.70 -3.54 -1.56
CA GLU A 158 11.47 -2.63 -0.46
C GLU A 158 10.01 -2.66 -0.04
N VAL A 159 9.74 -3.04 1.21
CA VAL A 159 8.39 -3.25 1.74
C VAL A 159 8.01 -2.29 2.86
N SER A 160 8.78 -1.24 3.13
CA SER A 160 8.53 -0.30 4.23
C SER A 160 7.11 0.27 4.18
N ARG A 161 6.64 0.68 2.99
CA ARG A 161 5.31 1.28 2.82
C ARG A 161 4.16 0.30 3.09
N LEU A 162 4.37 -0.99 2.89
CA LEU A 162 3.37 -2.00 3.23
C LEU A 162 2.99 -1.95 4.72
N TYR A 163 3.95 -1.56 5.57
CA TYR A 163 3.81 -1.51 7.02
C TYR A 163 3.66 -0.10 7.58
N THR A 164 4.06 0.95 6.87
CA THR A 164 3.95 2.34 7.34
C THR A 164 2.78 3.10 6.72
N ALA A 165 2.27 2.63 5.61
CA ALA A 165 1.06 3.12 4.93
C ALA A 165 0.32 1.93 4.29
N PRO A 166 -0.13 0.96 5.11
CA PRO A 166 -0.76 -0.26 4.62
C PRO A 166 -2.04 0.06 3.84
N PRO A 167 -2.40 -0.78 2.88
CA PRO A 167 -3.73 -0.72 2.30
C PRO A 167 -4.79 -1.00 3.39
N PRO A 168 -6.04 -0.58 3.20
CA PRO A 168 -7.10 -0.70 4.21
C PRO A 168 -7.26 -2.12 4.77
N GLU A 169 -7.06 -3.13 3.93
CA GLU A 169 -7.17 -4.55 4.28
C GLU A 169 -6.14 -4.99 5.33
N LEU A 170 -4.98 -4.32 5.37
CA LEU A 170 -3.87 -4.62 6.27
C LEU A 170 -3.72 -3.61 7.41
N GLY A 171 -4.57 -2.59 7.44
CA GLY A 171 -4.56 -1.55 8.46
C GLY A 171 -5.35 -1.91 9.72
N PRO A 172 -5.43 -1.00 10.69
CA PRO A 172 -6.11 -1.21 11.97
C PRO A 172 -7.65 -1.26 11.87
N GLY A 173 -8.22 -1.19 10.66
CA GLY A 173 -9.65 -1.29 10.42
C GLY A 173 -10.44 -0.14 11.05
N ALA A 174 -11.61 -0.45 11.62
CA ALA A 174 -12.51 0.55 12.20
C ALA A 174 -11.99 1.24 13.47
N ARG A 175 -10.82 0.81 14.01
CA ARG A 175 -10.23 1.40 15.21
C ARG A 175 -9.75 2.84 15.01
N VAL A 176 -9.40 3.19 13.80
CA VAL A 176 -8.99 4.54 13.39
C VAL A 176 -9.56 4.88 12.03
N ARG A 177 -9.66 6.15 11.72
CA ARG A 177 -10.15 6.63 10.42
C ARG A 177 -9.03 7.33 9.65
N GLY A 178 -9.10 7.23 8.32
CA GLY A 178 -8.17 7.89 7.42
C GLY A 178 -6.93 7.08 7.12
N GLN A 179 -5.94 7.74 6.56
CA GLN A 179 -4.65 7.15 6.22
C GLN A 179 -3.61 7.53 7.27
N PRO A 180 -2.65 6.65 7.56
CA PRO A 180 -1.57 6.99 8.46
C PRO A 180 -0.69 8.08 7.86
N ASP A 181 -0.16 8.93 8.72
CA ASP A 181 0.83 9.92 8.37
C ASP A 181 2.18 9.22 8.15
N ALA A 182 2.63 9.18 6.90
CA ALA A 182 3.86 8.49 6.51
C ALA A 182 5.11 9.06 7.20
N ASN A 183 5.11 10.34 7.61
CA ASN A 183 6.24 10.98 8.29
C ASN A 183 6.30 10.61 9.79
N ARG A 184 5.20 10.15 10.36
CA ARG A 184 5.06 9.77 11.77
C ARG A 184 4.79 8.28 11.95
N SER A 185 4.92 7.49 10.88
CA SER A 185 4.75 6.03 10.89
C SER A 185 6.07 5.38 10.50
N PHE A 186 6.48 4.36 11.22
CA PHE A 186 7.77 3.71 11.00
C PHE A 186 7.77 2.25 11.47
N VAL A 187 8.62 1.45 10.84
CA VAL A 187 8.89 0.07 11.27
C VAL A 187 9.76 0.10 12.51
N GLU A 188 9.29 -0.50 13.59
CA GLU A 188 10.04 -0.58 14.85
C GLU A 188 10.95 -1.80 14.89
N ARG A 189 10.42 -2.93 14.45
CA ARG A 189 11.10 -4.21 14.56
C ARG A 189 10.70 -5.15 13.43
N VAL A 190 11.68 -5.94 12.97
CA VAL A 190 11.43 -7.08 12.10
C VAL A 190 12.17 -8.29 12.68
N LEU A 191 11.49 -9.42 12.72
CA LEU A 191 12.06 -10.73 13.07
C LEU A 191 11.79 -11.69 11.93
N SER A 192 12.75 -12.56 11.65
CA SER A 192 12.58 -13.61 10.65
C SER A 192 12.97 -14.95 11.29
N PHE A 193 12.06 -15.90 11.20
CA PHE A 193 12.18 -17.24 11.73
C PHE A 193 12.10 -18.24 10.57
N PRO A 194 12.47 -19.51 10.75
CA PRO A 194 12.40 -20.50 9.66
C PRO A 194 11.01 -20.65 9.04
N THR A 195 9.95 -20.42 9.82
CA THR A 195 8.56 -20.63 9.41
C THR A 195 7.75 -19.37 9.19
N ASN A 196 8.17 -18.23 9.77
CA ASN A 196 7.42 -16.97 9.73
C ASN A 196 8.33 -15.74 9.71
N VAL A 197 7.74 -14.61 9.36
CA VAL A 197 8.33 -13.27 9.46
C VAL A 197 7.37 -12.43 10.27
N GLU A 198 7.88 -11.69 11.24
CA GLU A 198 7.11 -10.78 12.08
C GLU A 198 7.60 -9.34 11.88
N VAL A 199 6.66 -8.44 11.67
CA VAL A 199 6.95 -7.02 11.51
C VAL A 199 6.11 -6.24 12.50
N GLU A 200 6.76 -5.36 13.25
CA GLU A 200 6.08 -4.38 14.10
C GLU A 200 6.33 -2.98 13.57
N ALA A 201 5.24 -2.23 13.41
CA ALA A 201 5.34 -0.84 13.01
C ALA A 201 4.34 0.01 13.78
N THR A 202 4.77 1.20 14.15
CA THR A 202 3.91 2.24 14.68
C THR A 202 3.27 3.00 13.52
N LEU A 203 1.94 3.00 13.50
CA LEU A 203 1.12 3.78 12.60
C LEU A 203 0.52 4.96 13.34
N THR A 204 0.73 6.17 12.84
CA THR A 204 0.17 7.39 13.44
C THR A 204 -0.87 7.99 12.51
N TYR A 205 -2.07 8.13 13.01
CA TYR A 205 -3.23 8.68 12.29
C TYR A 205 -3.50 10.10 12.77
N PRO A 206 -3.65 11.06 11.85
CA PRO A 206 -4.09 12.41 12.21
C PRO A 206 -5.53 12.35 12.75
N PRO A 207 -5.96 13.38 13.49
CA PRO A 207 -7.36 13.48 13.88
C PRO A 207 -8.24 13.52 12.63
N PRO A 208 -9.42 12.87 12.66
CA PRO A 208 -10.35 12.94 11.54
C PRO A 208 -10.74 14.41 11.26
N PRO A 209 -10.93 14.77 9.98
CA PRO A 209 -11.44 16.11 9.65
C PRO A 209 -12.74 16.34 10.39
N GLN A 210 -12.83 17.43 11.13
CA GLN A 210 -14.07 17.84 11.78
C GLN A 210 -15.01 18.44 10.74
N THR A 211 -15.89 17.64 10.18
CA THR A 211 -16.96 18.07 9.30
C THR A 211 -18.27 18.10 10.07
N GLY A 212 -18.64 19.26 10.60
CA GLY A 212 -19.90 19.49 11.28
C GLY A 212 -19.81 19.52 12.83
N PRO A 213 -20.89 19.93 13.52
CA PRO A 213 -20.97 19.92 14.97
C PRO A 213 -20.81 18.48 15.47
N ALA A 214 -20.05 18.31 16.56
CA ALA A 214 -19.88 17.01 17.19
C ALA A 214 -21.25 16.38 17.46
N PRO A 215 -21.46 15.09 17.16
CA PRO A 215 -22.72 14.44 17.49
C PRO A 215 -22.95 14.57 19.00
N ALA A 216 -23.96 15.33 19.36
CA ALA A 216 -24.41 15.41 20.74
C ALA A 216 -25.01 14.03 21.11
N GLY A 217 -24.45 13.36 22.12
CA GLY A 217 -25.27 12.40 22.81
C GLY A 217 -24.73 11.03 23.15
N ASN A 218 -23.49 10.67 22.92
CA ASN A 218 -22.93 9.46 23.53
C ASN A 218 -21.65 9.78 24.31
N PRO A 219 -21.72 9.93 25.65
CA PRO A 219 -20.52 10.18 26.47
C PRO A 219 -19.51 9.02 26.44
N PHE A 220 -19.90 7.86 25.90
CA PHE A 220 -19.04 6.69 25.72
C PHE A 220 -18.62 6.45 24.27
N ALA A 221 -19.04 7.30 23.33
CA ALA A 221 -18.50 7.22 21.98
C ALA A 221 -17.00 7.56 22.05
N PRO A 222 -16.12 6.73 21.49
CA PRO A 222 -14.73 7.08 21.41
C PRO A 222 -14.59 8.33 20.54
N THR A 223 -14.50 9.48 21.20
CA THR A 223 -14.15 10.72 20.53
C THR A 223 -12.68 10.61 20.13
N ALA A 224 -12.42 10.04 18.95
CA ALA A 224 -11.12 10.12 18.32
C ALA A 224 -10.91 11.57 17.84
N THR A 225 -10.86 12.51 18.78
CA THR A 225 -10.65 13.94 18.49
C THR A 225 -9.17 14.29 18.34
N GLY A 226 -8.29 13.33 18.55
CA GLY A 226 -6.84 13.54 18.53
C GLY A 226 -6.11 12.62 17.57
N THR A 227 -4.82 12.89 17.42
CA THR A 227 -3.87 11.96 16.78
C THR A 227 -3.85 10.63 17.55
N ALA A 228 -3.92 9.53 16.83
CA ALA A 228 -3.82 8.18 17.40
C ALA A 228 -2.57 7.47 16.85
N SER A 229 -1.77 6.86 17.73
CA SER A 229 -0.68 5.98 17.32
C SER A 229 -0.97 4.57 17.78
N ILE A 230 -0.83 3.61 16.89
CA ILE A 230 -1.07 2.19 17.11
C ILE A 230 0.18 1.42 16.74
N LEU A 231 0.68 0.58 17.62
CA LEU A 231 1.69 -0.42 17.26
C LEU A 231 0.97 -1.63 16.67
N MET A 232 1.18 -1.85 15.40
CA MET A 232 0.65 -3.01 14.69
C MET A 232 1.71 -4.11 14.62
N HIS A 233 1.25 -5.35 14.58
CA HIS A 233 2.06 -6.57 14.44
C HIS A 233 1.44 -7.43 13.34
N TRP A 234 2.26 -7.76 12.34
CA TRP A 234 1.91 -8.62 11.21
C TRP A 234 2.74 -9.88 11.21
#